data_76674b041e992f8f42f1f4548942d152
#
_entry.id   76674b041e992f8f42f1f4548942d152
#
_cell.length_a   1.000
_cell.length_b   1.000
_cell.length_c   1.000
_cell.angle_alpha   90.00
_cell.angle_beta   90.00
_cell.angle_gamma   90.00
#
_symmetry.space_group_name_H-M   'P 1'
#
loop_
_entity.id
_entity.type
_entity.pdbx_description
1 polymer ?
#
loop_
_entity_poly.entity_id
_entity_poly.type
_entity_poly.pdbx_seq_one_letter_code
_entity_poly.pdbx_strand_id
1 'polypeptide(L)'
;MRLQIARLHNQLNATMIYVTHDQVEAMTMADKIVVLRDGHVEQMGTPLELYHHPDNLFVAGFIGSPRMNFIDVTLLSGSTDSALVRLPGGGEASINVDASRATAGSKATLGVRPEVLAADEGDFVLTLEVDVAERLGGSTYLYGRCSGLENFVVQRSGVDMNKPGDSVDLKISSAKCYLFGADGLAYHRNTMTGKEHAV
;
A
#
# COMPACT_ATOMS: atom_id res chain seq x y z
N MET A 1 -0.54 9.83 -25.80
CA MET A 1 0.02 11.09 -25.26
C MET A 1 1.18 10.83 -24.29
N ARG A 2 1.03 10.05 -23.18
CA ARG A 2 2.10 9.77 -22.18
C ARG A 2 3.40 9.26 -22.79
N LEU A 3 3.34 8.23 -23.67
CA LEU A 3 4.53 7.67 -24.34
C LEU A 3 5.25 8.68 -25.26
N GLN A 4 4.53 9.63 -25.83
CA GLN A 4 5.13 10.65 -26.68
C GLN A 4 5.91 11.68 -25.85
N ILE A 5 5.36 12.07 -24.69
CA ILE A 5 6.02 12.99 -23.74
C ILE A 5 7.29 12.32 -23.18
N ALA A 6 7.20 11.05 -22.75
CA ALA A 6 8.37 10.31 -22.27
C ALA A 6 9.47 10.17 -23.34
N ARG A 7 9.10 9.88 -24.60
CA ARG A 7 10.05 9.84 -25.71
C ARG A 7 10.70 11.20 -25.99
N LEU A 8 9.92 12.27 -25.95
CA LEU A 8 10.42 13.63 -26.16
C LEU A 8 11.40 14.03 -25.05
N HIS A 9 11.06 13.73 -23.79
CA HIS A 9 11.95 13.96 -22.65
C HIS A 9 13.32 13.27 -22.85
N ASN A 10 13.30 11.97 -23.18
CA ASN A 10 14.52 11.20 -23.44
C ASN A 10 15.35 11.73 -24.62
N GLN A 11 14.69 12.31 -25.64
CA GLN A 11 15.38 12.89 -26.82
C GLN A 11 16.00 14.25 -26.53
N LEU A 12 15.32 15.09 -25.74
CA LEU A 12 15.75 16.46 -25.49
C LEU A 12 16.83 16.57 -24.41
N ASN A 13 16.97 15.55 -23.55
CA ASN A 13 17.86 15.55 -22.38
C ASN A 13 17.73 16.84 -21.55
N ALA A 14 16.50 17.34 -21.41
CA ALA A 14 16.18 18.60 -20.76
C ALA A 14 15.44 18.33 -19.44
N THR A 15 15.66 19.20 -18.46
CA THR A 15 14.86 19.17 -17.22
C THR A 15 13.45 19.64 -17.55
N MET A 16 12.44 18.78 -17.31
CA MET A 16 11.04 19.09 -17.53
C MET A 16 10.30 19.02 -16.19
N ILE A 17 9.45 20.01 -15.94
CA ILE A 17 8.52 20.00 -14.81
C ILE A 17 7.13 19.73 -15.37
N TYR A 18 6.50 18.65 -14.87
CA TYR A 18 5.15 18.26 -15.26
C TYR A 18 4.25 18.20 -14.02
N VAL A 19 3.12 18.91 -14.09
CA VAL A 19 2.14 18.94 -13.01
C VAL A 19 0.94 18.10 -13.41
N THR A 20 0.63 17.09 -12.62
CA THR A 20 -0.50 16.19 -12.85
C THR A 20 -1.18 15.80 -11.55
N HIS A 21 -2.43 15.43 -11.62
CA HIS A 21 -3.16 14.73 -10.56
C HIS A 21 -3.34 13.23 -10.87
N ASP A 22 -2.84 12.77 -12.02
CA ASP A 22 -2.88 11.36 -12.43
C ASP A 22 -1.59 10.67 -11.96
N GLN A 23 -1.74 9.78 -10.97
CA GLN A 23 -0.62 9.04 -10.41
C GLN A 23 0.06 8.10 -11.42
N VAL A 24 -0.69 7.56 -12.42
CA VAL A 24 -0.10 6.70 -13.46
C VAL A 24 0.83 7.51 -14.35
N GLU A 25 0.47 8.75 -14.65
CA GLU A 25 1.36 9.67 -15.38
C GLU A 25 2.62 9.96 -14.58
N ALA A 26 2.48 10.34 -13.30
CA ALA A 26 3.61 10.61 -12.43
C ALA A 26 4.55 9.39 -12.31
N MET A 27 3.99 8.20 -12.05
CA MET A 27 4.77 6.97 -11.86
C MET A 27 5.49 6.49 -13.13
N THR A 28 4.95 6.81 -14.32
CA THR A 28 5.50 6.29 -15.60
C THR A 28 6.43 7.26 -16.32
N MET A 29 6.36 8.57 -16.04
CA MET A 29 7.10 9.57 -16.78
C MET A 29 8.18 10.28 -15.98
N ALA A 30 8.10 10.28 -14.65
CA ALA A 30 8.99 11.07 -13.83
C ALA A 30 10.20 10.28 -13.33
N ASP A 31 11.38 10.91 -13.35
CA ASP A 31 12.56 10.44 -12.62
C ASP A 31 12.42 10.73 -11.12
N LYS A 32 11.77 11.86 -10.79
CA LYS A 32 11.44 12.26 -9.42
C LYS A 32 10.02 12.80 -9.35
N ILE A 33 9.31 12.39 -8.30
CA ILE A 33 7.98 12.87 -7.96
C ILE A 33 8.09 13.73 -6.71
N VAL A 34 7.37 14.86 -6.70
CA VAL A 34 7.14 15.68 -5.51
C VAL A 34 5.65 15.62 -5.20
N VAL A 35 5.30 15.00 -4.07
CA VAL A 35 3.92 14.95 -3.59
C VAL A 35 3.64 16.18 -2.75
N LEU A 36 2.63 16.95 -3.13
CA LEU A 36 2.23 18.19 -2.47
C LEU A 36 0.84 18.03 -1.84
N ARG A 37 0.67 18.58 -0.64
CA ARG A 37 -0.61 18.70 0.03
C ARG A 37 -0.69 20.05 0.73
N ASP A 38 -1.76 20.80 0.46
CA ASP A 38 -2.04 22.10 1.09
C ASP A 38 -0.83 23.07 1.03
N GLY A 39 -0.08 23.05 -0.08
CA GLY A 39 1.10 23.89 -0.29
C GLY A 39 2.39 23.38 0.35
N HIS A 40 2.36 22.26 1.06
CA HIS A 40 3.54 21.65 1.68
C HIS A 40 4.01 20.42 0.90
N VAL A 41 5.33 20.18 0.91
CA VAL A 41 5.91 18.95 0.36
C VAL A 41 5.72 17.83 1.39
N GLU A 42 4.97 16.80 1.03
CA GLU A 42 4.77 15.60 1.85
C GLU A 42 5.94 14.62 1.71
N GLN A 43 6.37 14.39 0.47
CA GLN A 43 7.52 13.54 0.18
C GLN A 43 8.06 13.84 -1.23
N MET A 44 9.37 13.64 -1.43
CA MET A 44 10.02 13.69 -2.74
C MET A 44 10.94 12.48 -2.90
N GLY A 45 10.90 11.84 -4.08
CA GLY A 45 11.76 10.70 -4.38
C GLY A 45 11.47 10.13 -5.77
N THR A 46 12.10 9.02 -6.10
CA THR A 46 11.78 8.25 -7.31
C THR A 46 10.38 7.62 -7.17
N PRO A 47 9.71 7.28 -8.28
CA PRO A 47 8.40 6.62 -8.24
C PRO A 47 8.38 5.38 -7.34
N LEU A 48 9.38 4.51 -7.44
CA LEU A 48 9.46 3.29 -6.64
C LEU A 48 9.74 3.56 -5.15
N GLU A 49 10.53 4.58 -4.81
CA GLU A 49 10.73 4.98 -3.42
C GLU A 49 9.41 5.41 -2.78
N LEU A 50 8.63 6.27 -3.44
CA LEU A 50 7.33 6.70 -2.92
C LEU A 50 6.34 5.53 -2.78
N TYR A 51 6.41 4.58 -3.70
CA TYR A 51 5.54 3.40 -3.68
C TYR A 51 5.90 2.42 -2.56
N HIS A 52 7.19 2.12 -2.39
CA HIS A 52 7.66 1.13 -1.43
C HIS A 52 7.95 1.69 -0.04
N HIS A 53 8.27 2.99 0.04
CA HIS A 53 8.67 3.67 1.28
C HIS A 53 7.91 5.00 1.45
N PRO A 54 6.57 4.98 1.52
CA PRO A 54 5.80 6.19 1.80
C PRO A 54 6.07 6.68 3.23
N ASP A 55 6.33 7.98 3.39
CA ASP A 55 6.66 8.58 4.69
C ASP A 55 5.42 8.74 5.57
N ASN A 56 4.22 8.77 4.98
CA ASN A 56 2.99 8.99 5.72
C ASN A 56 1.76 8.39 4.99
N LEU A 57 0.62 8.39 5.70
CA LEU A 57 -0.67 7.90 5.20
C LEU A 57 -1.12 8.57 3.90
N PHE A 58 -0.85 9.89 3.77
CA PHE A 58 -1.26 10.63 2.59
C PHE A 58 -0.54 10.14 1.34
N VAL A 59 0.78 10.02 1.39
CA VAL A 59 1.59 9.51 0.28
C VAL A 59 1.23 8.06 -0.03
N ALA A 60 1.09 7.21 1.00
CA ALA A 60 0.71 5.81 0.84
C ALA A 60 -0.65 5.62 0.16
N GLY A 61 -1.62 6.47 0.49
CA GLY A 61 -2.96 6.44 -0.12
C GLY A 61 -3.04 7.14 -1.47
N PHE A 62 -2.10 8.06 -1.76
CA PHE A 62 -2.06 8.77 -3.03
C PHE A 62 -1.30 7.99 -4.11
N ILE A 63 -0.22 7.30 -3.75
CA ILE A 63 0.63 6.55 -4.68
C ILE A 63 0.21 5.08 -4.74
N GLY A 64 -0.21 4.64 -5.93
CA GLY A 64 -0.64 3.28 -6.25
C GLY A 64 -2.10 3.20 -6.71
N SER A 65 -2.36 2.43 -7.75
CA SER A 65 -3.68 2.19 -8.32
C SER A 65 -3.93 0.69 -8.49
N PRO A 66 -4.90 0.13 -7.75
CA PRO A 66 -5.78 0.76 -6.76
C PRO A 66 -5.03 1.31 -5.53
N ARG A 67 -5.73 2.13 -4.72
CA ARG A 67 -5.18 2.69 -3.48
C ARG A 67 -4.88 1.60 -2.45
N MET A 68 -3.92 1.87 -1.56
CA MET A 68 -3.65 1.04 -0.40
C MET A 68 -4.89 0.91 0.49
N ASN A 69 -5.15 -0.29 1.00
CA ASN A 69 -6.16 -0.50 2.03
C ASN A 69 -5.61 -0.08 3.39
N PHE A 70 -6.39 0.62 4.18
CA PHE A 70 -6.04 1.07 5.52
C PHE A 70 -6.97 0.45 6.55
N ILE A 71 -6.39 -0.16 7.57
CA ILE A 71 -7.09 -0.87 8.65
C ILE A 71 -6.70 -0.22 9.97
N ASP A 72 -7.66 0.26 10.71
CA ASP A 72 -7.42 0.79 12.06
C ASP A 72 -7.04 -0.35 13.01
N VAL A 73 -5.91 -0.22 13.68
CA VAL A 73 -5.37 -1.21 14.62
C VAL A 73 -4.96 -0.54 15.93
N THR A 74 -4.78 -1.36 16.97
CA THR A 74 -4.20 -0.91 18.24
C THR A 74 -2.81 -1.50 18.42
N LEU A 75 -1.81 -0.68 18.66
CA LEU A 75 -0.47 -1.11 19.01
C LEU A 75 -0.47 -1.77 20.39
N LEU A 76 0.03 -3.00 20.46
CA LEU A 76 0.18 -3.73 21.73
C LEU A 76 1.61 -3.62 22.27
N SER A 77 2.60 -3.72 21.38
CA SER A 77 4.01 -3.51 21.70
C SER A 77 4.79 -3.14 20.44
N GLY A 78 5.96 -2.53 20.62
CA GLY A 78 6.88 -2.19 19.53
C GLY A 78 8.33 -2.43 19.93
N SER A 79 9.12 -2.86 18.96
CA SER A 79 10.57 -3.04 19.06
C SER A 79 11.24 -2.48 17.79
N THR A 80 12.57 -2.59 17.70
CA THR A 80 13.32 -2.26 16.48
C THR A 80 13.00 -3.21 15.32
N ASP A 81 12.51 -4.42 15.61
CA ASP A 81 12.34 -5.45 14.60
C ASP A 81 10.88 -5.67 14.21
N SER A 82 9.93 -5.39 15.11
CA SER A 82 8.52 -5.61 14.86
C SER A 82 7.60 -4.78 15.75
N ALA A 83 6.37 -4.63 15.29
CA ALA A 83 5.22 -4.14 16.04
C ALA A 83 4.18 -5.24 16.20
N LEU A 84 3.73 -5.52 17.41
CA LEU A 84 2.55 -6.35 17.64
C LEU A 84 1.31 -5.45 17.64
N VAL A 85 0.36 -5.75 16.78
CA VAL A 85 -0.89 -5.00 16.65
C VAL A 85 -2.11 -5.88 16.89
N ARG A 86 -3.17 -5.30 17.43
CA ARG A 86 -4.49 -5.93 17.52
C ARG A 86 -5.33 -5.48 16.34
N LEU A 87 -5.79 -6.47 15.57
CA LEU A 87 -6.67 -6.29 14.43
C LEU A 87 -8.13 -6.04 14.87
N PRO A 88 -8.95 -5.39 14.03
CA PRO A 88 -10.39 -5.40 14.21
C PRO A 88 -10.90 -6.84 14.28
N GLY A 89 -11.81 -7.13 15.25
CA GLY A 89 -12.28 -8.49 15.50
C GLY A 89 -11.46 -9.30 16.52
N GLY A 90 -10.33 -8.74 17.03
CA GLY A 90 -9.60 -9.28 18.18
C GLY A 90 -8.38 -10.16 17.86
N GLY A 91 -8.10 -10.43 16.59
CA GLY A 91 -6.86 -11.11 16.18
C GLY A 91 -5.62 -10.23 16.40
N GLU A 92 -4.43 -10.85 16.47
CA GLU A 92 -3.16 -10.16 16.61
C GLU A 92 -2.25 -10.48 15.43
N ALA A 93 -1.45 -9.50 15.01
CA ALA A 93 -0.46 -9.65 13.94
C ALA A 93 0.85 -8.96 14.32
N SER A 94 1.97 -9.61 13.99
CA SER A 94 3.30 -9.03 14.14
C SER A 94 3.73 -8.44 12.81
N ILE A 95 3.99 -7.15 12.76
CA ILE A 95 4.35 -6.41 11.54
C ILE A 95 5.85 -6.08 11.56
N ASN A 96 6.56 -6.37 10.48
CA ASN A 96 8.01 -6.22 10.36
C ASN A 96 8.41 -4.75 10.10
N VAL A 97 8.40 -3.95 11.14
CA VAL A 97 8.75 -2.52 11.10
C VAL A 97 9.56 -2.13 12.33
N ASP A 98 10.38 -1.10 12.23
CA ASP A 98 10.97 -0.44 13.40
C ASP A 98 9.90 0.38 14.12
N ALA A 99 9.36 -0.18 15.16
CA ALA A 99 8.35 0.42 16.03
C ALA A 99 8.93 0.83 17.41
N SER A 100 10.22 1.10 17.50
CA SER A 100 10.88 1.51 18.75
C SER A 100 10.28 2.78 19.38
N ARG A 101 9.70 3.67 18.53
CA ARG A 101 8.97 4.89 18.98
C ARG A 101 7.50 4.63 19.34
N ALA A 102 7.02 3.39 19.23
CA ALA A 102 5.62 3.06 19.44
C ALA A 102 5.24 3.10 20.94
N THR A 103 4.05 3.61 21.22
CA THR A 103 3.48 3.57 22.56
C THR A 103 2.40 2.50 22.62
N ALA A 104 2.53 1.56 23.53
CA ALA A 104 1.53 0.51 23.74
C ALA A 104 0.16 1.11 24.07
N GLY A 105 -0.90 0.57 23.48
CA GLY A 105 -2.27 1.04 23.61
C GLY A 105 -2.63 2.19 22.65
N SER A 106 -1.67 2.73 21.88
CA SER A 106 -1.96 3.79 20.92
C SER A 106 -2.67 3.25 19.67
N LYS A 107 -3.42 4.14 19.00
CA LYS A 107 -4.00 3.85 17.69
C LYS A 107 -2.89 3.86 16.64
N ALA A 108 -3.04 2.99 15.65
CA ALA A 108 -2.20 2.95 14.47
C ALA A 108 -3.04 2.52 13.26
N THR A 109 -2.50 2.68 12.07
CA THR A 109 -3.15 2.26 10.83
C THR A 109 -2.25 1.25 10.12
N LEU A 110 -2.79 0.06 9.87
CA LEU A 110 -2.13 -0.97 9.06
C LEU A 110 -2.46 -0.70 7.59
N GLY A 111 -1.44 -0.57 6.75
CA GLY A 111 -1.57 -0.40 5.30
C GLY A 111 -1.27 -1.71 4.58
N VAL A 112 -2.15 -2.11 3.65
CA VAL A 112 -1.93 -3.30 2.82
C VAL A 112 -2.29 -2.99 1.37
N ARG A 113 -1.36 -3.23 0.45
CA ARG A 113 -1.59 -3.02 -0.98
C ARG A 113 -2.51 -4.10 -1.54
N PRO A 114 -3.42 -3.76 -2.50
CA PRO A 114 -4.38 -4.71 -3.07
C PRO A 114 -3.76 -5.96 -3.70
N GLU A 115 -2.61 -5.82 -4.35
CA GLU A 115 -1.90 -6.92 -5.01
C GLU A 115 -1.24 -7.90 -4.05
N VAL A 116 -0.95 -7.45 -2.83
CA VAL A 116 -0.34 -8.30 -1.78
C VAL A 116 -1.34 -9.29 -1.21
N LEU A 117 -2.63 -8.98 -1.31
CA LEU A 117 -3.75 -9.76 -0.75
C LEU A 117 -4.09 -11.02 -1.59
N ALA A 118 -3.34 -11.27 -2.66
CA ALA A 118 -3.51 -12.45 -3.52
C ALA A 118 -2.61 -13.63 -3.13
N ALA A 119 -1.88 -13.53 -2.02
CA ALA A 119 -0.91 -14.55 -1.62
C ALA A 119 -1.58 -15.85 -1.16
N ASP A 120 -0.93 -16.99 -1.48
CA ASP A 120 -1.38 -18.31 -1.05
C ASP A 120 -0.96 -18.61 0.40
N GLU A 121 0.03 -17.86 0.93
CA GLU A 121 0.58 -18.00 2.27
C GLU A 121 0.65 -16.62 2.95
N GLY A 122 0.54 -16.61 4.28
CA GLY A 122 0.61 -15.39 5.08
C GLY A 122 0.68 -15.68 6.56
N ASP A 123 1.07 -14.66 7.33
CA ASP A 123 1.28 -14.75 8.78
C ASP A 123 -0.04 -14.54 9.54
N PHE A 124 -1.01 -13.90 8.90
CA PHE A 124 -2.36 -13.72 9.45
C PHE A 124 -3.41 -13.67 8.34
N VAL A 125 -4.67 -13.81 8.72
CA VAL A 125 -5.80 -13.90 7.79
C VAL A 125 -6.81 -12.81 8.09
N LEU A 126 -7.33 -12.18 7.03
CA LEU A 126 -8.52 -11.33 7.06
C LEU A 126 -9.57 -11.94 6.14
N THR A 127 -10.85 -11.78 6.45
CA THR A 127 -11.93 -12.27 5.60
C THR A 127 -12.59 -11.10 4.88
N LEU A 128 -12.64 -11.17 3.55
CA LEU A 128 -13.35 -10.24 2.67
C LEU A 128 -14.74 -10.79 2.36
N GLU A 129 -15.77 -10.01 2.62
CA GLU A 129 -17.12 -10.23 2.05
C GLU A 129 -17.19 -9.47 0.72
N VAL A 130 -17.30 -10.20 -0.38
CA VAL A 130 -17.28 -9.62 -1.73
C VAL A 130 -18.59 -8.94 -2.04
N ASP A 131 -18.55 -7.65 -2.37
CA ASP A 131 -19.70 -6.89 -2.85
C ASP A 131 -19.70 -6.79 -4.39
N VAL A 132 -18.52 -6.65 -5.01
CA VAL A 132 -18.35 -6.53 -6.48
C VAL A 132 -17.09 -7.25 -6.93
N ALA A 133 -17.16 -7.92 -8.08
CA ALA A 133 -16.00 -8.51 -8.75
C ALA A 133 -15.88 -7.92 -10.17
N GLU A 134 -14.83 -7.12 -10.39
CA GLU A 134 -14.52 -6.50 -11.68
C GLU A 134 -13.43 -7.32 -12.39
N ARG A 135 -13.79 -7.95 -13.50
CA ARG A 135 -12.90 -8.83 -14.27
C ARG A 135 -12.43 -8.16 -15.54
N LEU A 136 -11.15 -7.82 -15.60
CA LEU A 136 -10.52 -7.14 -16.74
C LEU A 136 -9.71 -8.09 -17.64
N GLY A 137 -9.89 -9.40 -17.49
CA GLY A 137 -9.18 -10.43 -18.25
C GLY A 137 -7.80 -10.75 -17.66
N GLY A 138 -6.87 -9.83 -17.69
CA GLY A 138 -5.52 -10.00 -17.10
C GLY A 138 -5.46 -9.85 -15.58
N SER A 139 -6.47 -9.23 -14.99
CA SER A 139 -6.62 -9.04 -13.54
C SER A 139 -8.10 -9.02 -13.15
N THR A 140 -8.36 -9.36 -11.90
CA THR A 140 -9.67 -9.24 -11.26
C THR A 140 -9.52 -8.39 -10.00
N TYR A 141 -10.40 -7.42 -9.82
CA TYR A 141 -10.51 -6.64 -8.59
C TYR A 141 -11.76 -7.08 -7.84
N LEU A 142 -11.57 -7.48 -6.58
CA LEU A 142 -12.65 -7.76 -5.66
C LEU A 142 -12.80 -6.57 -4.73
N TYR A 143 -13.98 -6.00 -4.70
CA TYR A 143 -14.37 -4.93 -3.79
C TYR A 143 -15.32 -5.50 -2.75
N GLY A 144 -15.17 -5.11 -1.50
CA GLY A 144 -16.04 -5.63 -0.47
C GLY A 144 -15.76 -5.04 0.90
N ARG A 145 -16.28 -5.72 1.93
CA ARG A 145 -16.13 -5.35 3.33
C ARG A 145 -15.16 -6.30 4.01
N CYS A 146 -14.24 -5.74 4.77
CA CYS A 146 -13.26 -6.50 5.52
C CYS A 146 -13.10 -5.89 6.92
N SER A 147 -13.29 -6.67 7.96
CA SER A 147 -13.10 -6.24 9.35
C SER A 147 -13.84 -4.94 9.72
N GLY A 148 -15.05 -4.73 9.18
CA GLY A 148 -15.86 -3.53 9.39
C GLY A 148 -15.47 -2.33 8.53
N LEU A 149 -14.51 -2.47 7.63
CA LEU A 149 -14.14 -1.47 6.63
C LEU A 149 -14.94 -1.70 5.35
N GLU A 150 -15.48 -0.63 4.80
CA GLU A 150 -16.10 -0.63 3.47
C GLU A 150 -15.04 -0.30 2.39
N ASN A 151 -15.34 -0.68 1.14
CA ASN A 151 -14.47 -0.42 -0.01
C ASN A 151 -13.06 -1.02 0.08
N PHE A 152 -12.93 -2.16 0.74
CA PHE A 152 -11.68 -2.93 0.74
C PHE A 152 -11.43 -3.53 -0.64
N VAL A 153 -10.22 -3.38 -1.17
CA VAL A 153 -9.88 -3.78 -2.55
C VAL A 153 -8.82 -4.86 -2.55
N VAL A 154 -9.07 -5.94 -3.28
CA VAL A 154 -8.12 -7.03 -3.53
C VAL A 154 -7.86 -7.12 -5.02
N GLN A 155 -6.59 -7.16 -5.43
CA GLN A 155 -6.21 -7.41 -6.82
C GLN A 155 -5.71 -8.84 -6.95
N ARG A 156 -6.32 -9.59 -7.86
CA ARG A 156 -5.93 -10.95 -8.24
C ARG A 156 -5.42 -10.96 -9.68
N SER A 157 -4.46 -11.83 -9.99
CA SER A 157 -4.03 -12.08 -11.36
C SER A 157 -5.01 -13.01 -12.07
N GLY A 158 -5.27 -12.73 -13.36
CA GLY A 158 -6.17 -13.56 -14.17
C GLY A 158 -7.64 -13.42 -13.79
N VAL A 159 -8.38 -14.51 -13.98
CA VAL A 159 -9.83 -14.56 -13.72
C VAL A 159 -10.07 -15.21 -12.37
N ASP A 160 -10.60 -14.43 -11.44
CA ASP A 160 -11.10 -14.91 -10.16
C ASP A 160 -12.60 -15.24 -10.27
N MET A 161 -13.03 -16.38 -9.72
CA MET A 161 -14.39 -16.89 -9.85
C MET A 161 -15.32 -16.45 -8.71
N ASN A 162 -14.79 -15.76 -7.69
CA ASN A 162 -15.60 -15.25 -6.57
C ASN A 162 -16.69 -14.29 -7.07
N LYS A 163 -17.85 -14.34 -6.42
CA LYS A 163 -19.06 -13.60 -6.79
C LYS A 163 -19.48 -12.70 -5.61
N PRO A 164 -20.32 -11.70 -5.86
CA PRO A 164 -20.98 -10.95 -4.80
C PRO A 164 -21.68 -11.89 -3.80
N GLY A 165 -21.41 -11.68 -2.52
CA GLY A 165 -21.88 -12.50 -1.41
C GLY A 165 -20.93 -13.61 -0.96
N ASP A 166 -19.86 -13.89 -1.71
CA ASP A 166 -18.84 -14.87 -1.29
C ASP A 166 -17.94 -14.28 -0.20
N SER A 167 -17.47 -15.15 0.70
CA SER A 167 -16.45 -14.83 1.71
C SER A 167 -15.10 -15.38 1.24
N VAL A 168 -14.09 -14.54 1.24
CA VAL A 168 -12.74 -14.88 0.77
C VAL A 168 -11.71 -14.64 1.86
N ASP A 169 -10.99 -15.67 2.26
CA ASP A 169 -9.89 -15.56 3.19
C ASP A 169 -8.64 -15.01 2.48
N LEU A 170 -8.14 -13.89 3.00
CA LEU A 170 -6.98 -13.16 2.53
C LEU A 170 -5.80 -13.47 3.45
N LYS A 171 -4.84 -14.23 2.95
CA LYS A 171 -3.60 -14.52 3.67
C LYS A 171 -2.60 -13.39 3.43
N ILE A 172 -2.12 -12.78 4.50
CA ILE A 172 -1.34 -11.56 4.45
C ILE A 172 0.03 -11.79 5.08
N SER A 173 1.08 -11.52 4.30
CA SER A 173 2.44 -11.54 4.83
C SER A 173 2.76 -10.23 5.54
N SER A 174 3.17 -10.33 6.80
CA SER A 174 3.55 -9.20 7.65
C SER A 174 4.71 -8.38 7.06
N ALA A 175 5.61 -9.02 6.32
CA ALA A 175 6.73 -8.37 5.65
C ALA A 175 6.31 -7.43 4.51
N LYS A 176 5.08 -7.58 3.99
CA LYS A 176 4.52 -6.75 2.91
C LYS A 176 3.57 -5.68 3.41
N CYS A 177 3.35 -5.62 4.72
CA CYS A 177 2.51 -4.61 5.34
C CYS A 177 3.25 -3.31 5.63
N TYR A 178 2.48 -2.24 5.79
CA TYR A 178 2.92 -0.94 6.24
C TYR A 178 2.23 -0.64 7.57
N LEU A 179 2.88 0.12 8.43
CA LEU A 179 2.29 0.57 9.69
C LEU A 179 2.51 2.07 9.85
N PHE A 180 1.46 2.79 10.21
CA PHE A 180 1.47 4.23 10.42
C PHE A 180 1.03 4.53 11.86
N GLY A 181 1.72 5.46 12.50
CA GLY A 181 1.36 5.91 13.84
C GLY A 181 0.08 6.75 13.87
N ALA A 182 -0.38 7.09 15.06
CA ALA A 182 -1.52 7.99 15.25
C ALA A 182 -1.29 9.40 14.67
N ASP A 183 -0.04 9.78 14.47
CA ASP A 183 0.41 11.00 13.80
C ASP A 183 0.34 10.89 12.25
N GLY A 184 0.01 9.73 11.73
CA GLY A 184 -0.02 9.43 10.30
C GLY A 184 1.35 9.16 9.68
N LEU A 185 2.45 9.20 10.45
CA LEU A 185 3.79 8.92 9.95
C LEU A 185 4.08 7.43 9.91
N ALA A 186 4.78 6.99 8.87
CA ALA A 186 5.15 5.59 8.71
C ALA A 186 6.15 5.13 9.77
N TYR A 187 5.99 3.90 10.23
CA TYR A 187 7.05 3.12 10.84
C TYR A 187 7.90 2.51 9.72
N HIS A 188 9.23 2.69 9.77
CA HIS A 188 10.10 2.18 8.72
C HIS A 188 10.08 0.66 8.67
N ARG A 189 9.86 0.13 7.47
CA ARG A 189 9.90 -1.32 7.25
C ARG A 189 11.33 -1.82 7.37
N ASN A 190 11.50 -2.91 8.11
CA ASN A 190 12.76 -3.64 8.13
C ASN A 190 12.90 -4.38 6.80
N THR A 191 13.56 -3.75 5.83
CA THR A 191 13.89 -4.39 4.54
C THR A 191 14.78 -5.58 4.82
N MET A 192 14.35 -6.77 4.37
CA MET A 192 15.28 -7.89 4.28
C MET A 192 16.44 -7.44 3.38
N THR A 193 17.60 -7.34 3.97
CA THR A 193 18.84 -6.97 3.32
C THR A 193 19.07 -7.86 2.09
N GLY A 194 19.02 -7.27 0.90
CA GLY A 194 19.55 -7.84 -0.33
C GLY A 194 18.60 -8.74 -1.10
N LYS A 195 17.87 -8.17 -2.10
CA LYS A 195 17.63 -8.72 -3.43
C LYS A 195 16.54 -8.00 -4.25
N GLU A 196 16.07 -6.83 -3.83
CA GLU A 196 15.04 -6.11 -4.63
C GLU A 196 15.61 -4.97 -5.51
N HIS A 197 16.91 -4.95 -5.78
CA HIS A 197 17.53 -3.99 -6.71
C HIS A 197 18.01 -4.67 -8.01
N ALA A 198 17.25 -5.64 -8.52
CA ALA A 198 17.54 -6.24 -9.82
C ALA A 198 16.25 -6.74 -10.47
N VAL A 199 15.49 -5.85 -11.10
CA VAL A 199 14.83 -6.07 -12.40
C VAL A 199 14.63 -4.70 -13.05
#